data_6a05d79d7557c1957eb96b7539a3fc0f
#
_entry.id   6a05d79d7557c1957eb96b7539a3fc0f
#
_cell.length_a   1.000
_cell.length_b   1.000
_cell.length_c   1.000
_cell.angle_alpha   90.00
_cell.angle_beta   90.00
_cell.angle_gamma   90.00
#
_symmetry.space_group_name_H-M   'P 1'
#
loop_
_entity.id
_entity.type
_entity.pdbx_description
1 polymer ?
#
loop_
_entity_poly.entity_id
_entity_poly.type
_entity_poly.pdbx_seq_one_letter_code
_entity_poly.pdbx_strand_id
1 'polypeptide(L)'
;MSRFSIDAVNLCWINDAADDPHDLCLHGFATARIGERELSYDATVSATALYLLKSISEDHVIYEENQMLPCCGFFYIPNADLTGVDIIGCPNGVDWSVIHDGDAVKLILEDGYTETVALEEYKTEVFRFADKIEAFYDSCTPKVMPKDEYDRNGYLAFWNEWRQRRYGTNP
;
A
#
# COMPACT_ATOMS: atom_id res chain seq x y z
N MET A 1 -0.33 -12.54 20.71
CA MET A 1 -0.08 -11.24 20.06
C MET A 1 0.28 -11.49 18.60
N SER A 2 -0.29 -10.75 17.67
CA SER A 2 0.09 -10.82 16.26
C SER A 2 1.56 -10.41 16.10
N ARG A 3 2.31 -11.15 15.28
CA ARG A 3 3.72 -10.85 14.98
C ARG A 3 3.87 -9.75 13.93
N PHE A 4 2.81 -9.46 13.21
CA PHE A 4 2.71 -8.36 12.26
C PHE A 4 1.41 -7.62 12.49
N SER A 5 1.46 -6.29 12.49
CA SER A 5 0.28 -5.44 12.39
C SER A 5 0.64 -4.14 11.68
N ILE A 6 -0.33 -3.57 11.01
CA ILE A 6 -0.19 -2.27 10.36
C ILE A 6 -1.45 -1.44 10.57
N ASP A 7 -1.28 -0.15 10.82
CA ASP A 7 -2.38 0.80 10.94
C ASP A 7 -1.98 2.18 10.42
N ALA A 8 -2.94 3.01 10.16
CA ALA A 8 -2.74 4.41 9.84
C ALA A 8 -3.77 5.29 10.54
N VAL A 9 -3.33 6.43 11.01
CA VAL A 9 -4.16 7.46 11.64
C VAL A 9 -4.00 8.79 10.93
N ASN A 10 -4.85 9.76 11.26
CA ASN A 10 -4.83 11.10 10.65
C ASN A 10 -4.91 11.04 9.12
N LEU A 11 -5.81 10.18 8.61
CA LEU A 11 -6.03 10.05 7.18
C LEU A 11 -6.51 11.39 6.61
N CYS A 12 -5.83 11.87 5.56
CA CYS A 12 -6.10 13.16 4.94
C CYS A 12 -5.72 13.16 3.45
N TRP A 13 -6.31 14.11 2.75
CA TRP A 13 -5.91 14.47 1.40
C TRP A 13 -4.82 15.56 1.44
N ILE A 14 -4.25 15.88 0.30
CA ILE A 14 -3.26 16.95 0.19
C ILE A 14 -3.82 18.25 0.81
N ASN A 15 -2.98 19.06 1.40
CA ASN A 15 -3.36 20.27 2.15
C ASN A 15 -4.23 20.02 3.39
N ASP A 16 -4.15 18.85 3.99
CA ASP A 16 -4.93 18.44 5.18
C ASP A 16 -6.45 18.59 5.00
N ALA A 17 -6.92 18.54 3.75
CA ALA A 17 -8.35 18.62 3.47
C ALA A 17 -9.07 17.36 3.97
N ALA A 18 -10.24 17.55 4.58
CA ALA A 18 -11.10 16.44 5.02
C ALA A 18 -11.69 15.68 3.82
N ASP A 19 -11.92 16.37 2.72
CA ASP A 19 -12.38 15.81 1.44
C ASP A 19 -11.81 16.64 0.29
N ASP A 20 -11.21 15.96 -0.68
CA ASP A 20 -10.69 16.56 -1.90
C ASP A 20 -10.92 15.60 -3.08
N PRO A 21 -11.90 15.84 -3.95
CA PRO A 21 -12.20 14.96 -5.06
C PRO A 21 -11.12 14.97 -6.16
N HIS A 22 -10.17 15.91 -6.14
CA HIS A 22 -9.09 16.01 -7.13
C HIS A 22 -7.81 15.35 -6.67
N ASP A 23 -7.60 15.13 -5.38
CA ASP A 23 -6.47 14.36 -4.88
C ASP A 23 -6.79 12.86 -4.92
N LEU A 24 -5.98 12.10 -5.66
CA LEU A 24 -6.17 10.66 -5.85
C LEU A 24 -5.41 9.82 -4.82
N CYS A 25 -4.49 10.42 -4.07
CA CYS A 25 -3.58 9.75 -3.15
C CYS A 25 -3.94 10.06 -1.71
N LEU A 26 -4.24 9.01 -0.94
CA LEU A 26 -4.52 9.16 0.48
C LEU A 26 -3.24 9.19 1.30
N HIS A 27 -3.15 10.14 2.22
CA HIS A 27 -2.04 10.31 3.16
C HIS A 27 -2.45 9.95 4.58
N GLY A 28 -1.47 9.65 5.42
CA GLY A 28 -1.69 9.40 6.83
C GLY A 28 -0.41 9.00 7.56
N PHE A 29 -0.46 9.05 8.88
CA PHE A 29 0.63 8.54 9.71
C PHE A 29 0.48 7.04 9.87
N ALA A 30 1.31 6.27 9.17
CA ALA A 30 1.30 4.82 9.17
C ALA A 30 2.27 4.26 10.22
N THR A 31 1.87 3.19 10.87
CA THR A 31 2.69 2.46 11.83
C THR A 31 2.61 0.96 11.54
N ALA A 32 3.75 0.35 11.25
CA ALA A 32 3.91 -1.09 11.13
C ALA A 32 4.62 -1.64 12.37
N ARG A 33 4.10 -2.72 12.95
CA ARG A 33 4.76 -3.47 14.01
C ARG A 33 5.18 -4.82 13.47
N ILE A 34 6.47 -5.13 13.59
CA ILE A 34 7.10 -6.38 13.14
C ILE A 34 7.80 -6.99 14.36
N GLY A 35 7.18 -8.01 14.95
CA GLY A 35 7.62 -8.55 16.22
C GLY A 35 7.64 -7.48 17.32
N GLU A 36 8.82 -7.20 17.87
CA GLU A 36 9.03 -6.17 18.90
C GLU A 36 9.42 -4.80 18.32
N ARG A 37 9.57 -4.69 17.00
CA ARG A 37 9.96 -3.45 16.32
C ARG A 37 8.74 -2.68 15.85
N GLU A 38 8.82 -1.37 15.96
CA GLU A 38 7.81 -0.44 15.46
C GLU A 38 8.46 0.52 14.47
N LEU A 39 7.85 0.63 13.29
CA LEU A 39 8.25 1.49 12.20
C LEU A 39 7.10 2.45 11.90
N SER A 40 7.36 3.74 11.82
CA SER A 40 6.32 4.74 11.57
C SER A 40 6.79 5.79 10.58
N TYR A 41 5.86 6.27 9.76
CA TYR A 41 6.14 7.31 8.78
C TYR A 41 4.87 8.06 8.36
N ASP A 42 5.01 9.36 8.04
CA ASP A 42 3.97 10.10 7.33
C ASP A 42 3.98 9.67 5.86
N ALA A 43 3.09 8.76 5.51
CA ALA A 43 3.15 8.02 4.26
C ALA A 43 1.99 8.34 3.31
N THR A 44 2.19 8.06 2.02
CA THR A 44 1.11 7.89 1.07
C THR A 44 0.48 6.52 1.28
N VAL A 45 -0.50 6.45 2.19
CA VAL A 45 -1.07 5.19 2.67
C VAL A 45 -1.86 4.41 1.63
N SER A 46 -2.34 5.07 0.58
CA SER A 46 -2.93 4.38 -0.57
C SER A 46 -1.90 3.54 -1.34
N ALA A 47 -0.69 4.05 -1.52
CA ALA A 47 0.41 3.30 -2.11
C ALA A 47 0.87 2.17 -1.16
N THR A 48 1.01 2.46 0.14
CA THR A 48 1.29 1.44 1.17
C THR A 48 0.34 0.25 1.06
N ALA A 49 -0.96 0.51 0.98
CA ALA A 49 -1.96 -0.55 0.93
C ALA A 49 -1.81 -1.42 -0.34
N LEU A 50 -1.55 -0.82 -1.51
CA LEU A 50 -1.33 -1.59 -2.73
C LEU A 50 -0.02 -2.39 -2.67
N TYR A 51 1.08 -1.82 -2.14
CA TYR A 51 2.34 -2.57 -1.98
C TYR A 51 2.16 -3.77 -1.05
N LEU A 52 1.43 -3.60 0.05
CA LEU A 52 1.10 -4.70 0.95
C LEU A 52 0.24 -5.76 0.27
N LEU A 53 -0.77 -5.36 -0.52
CA LEU A 53 -1.58 -6.31 -1.29
C LEU A 53 -0.74 -7.09 -2.31
N LYS A 54 0.21 -6.45 -2.98
CA LYS A 54 1.18 -7.12 -3.87
C LYS A 54 2.03 -8.12 -3.10
N SER A 55 2.54 -7.74 -1.94
CA SER A 55 3.43 -8.57 -1.13
C SER A 55 2.78 -9.82 -0.51
N ILE A 56 1.46 -10.00 -0.63
CA ILE A 56 0.81 -11.28 -0.26
C ILE A 56 1.24 -12.43 -1.18
N SER A 57 1.55 -12.14 -2.44
CA SER A 57 1.90 -13.15 -3.45
C SER A 57 3.25 -12.95 -4.14
N GLU A 58 3.91 -11.83 -3.88
CA GLU A 58 5.17 -11.45 -4.51
C GLU A 58 6.18 -11.09 -3.43
N ASP A 59 7.44 -11.48 -3.61
CA ASP A 59 8.50 -11.01 -2.74
C ASP A 59 8.69 -9.50 -2.91
N HIS A 60 8.96 -8.81 -1.81
CA HIS A 60 9.42 -7.44 -1.80
C HIS A 60 10.79 -7.38 -1.13
N VAL A 61 11.74 -6.77 -1.80
CA VAL A 61 13.12 -6.66 -1.31
C VAL A 61 13.47 -5.20 -1.08
N ILE A 62 13.90 -4.89 0.14
CA ILE A 62 14.36 -3.55 0.52
C ILE A 62 15.45 -3.05 -0.45
N TYR A 63 15.38 -1.79 -0.87
CA TYR A 63 16.23 -1.12 -1.84
C TYR A 63 16.09 -1.55 -3.32
N GLU A 64 15.32 -2.58 -3.63
CA GLU A 64 15.10 -2.99 -5.02
C GLU A 64 13.85 -2.36 -5.63
N GLU A 65 12.89 -2.00 -4.78
CA GLU A 65 11.60 -1.43 -5.18
C GLU A 65 11.27 -0.17 -4.35
N ASN A 66 10.00 0.25 -4.43
CA ASN A 66 9.51 1.34 -3.61
C ASN A 66 9.35 0.92 -2.15
N GLN A 67 9.46 1.88 -1.23
CA GLN A 67 9.31 1.61 0.19
C GLN A 67 7.87 1.20 0.54
N MET A 68 7.71 0.34 1.53
CA MET A 68 6.40 -0.06 2.05
C MET A 68 5.62 1.09 2.67
N LEU A 69 6.31 2.04 3.33
CA LEU A 69 5.74 3.30 3.80
C LEU A 69 6.39 4.46 3.01
N PRO A 70 5.92 4.76 1.78
CA PRO A 70 6.55 5.76 0.94
C PRO A 70 6.20 7.18 1.36
N CYS A 71 7.16 8.09 1.26
CA CYS A 71 6.94 9.53 1.43
C CYS A 71 5.92 10.08 0.44
N CYS A 72 6.01 9.64 -0.82
CA CYS A 72 5.08 9.97 -1.89
C CYS A 72 4.92 8.77 -2.81
N GLY A 73 3.78 8.69 -3.47
CA GLY A 73 3.45 7.60 -4.38
C GLY A 73 2.23 7.99 -5.19
N PHE A 74 2.41 9.00 -6.06
CA PHE A 74 1.32 9.61 -6.83
C PHE A 74 1.47 9.40 -8.35
N PHE A 75 2.60 8.85 -8.80
CA PHE A 75 2.83 8.64 -10.22
C PHE A 75 2.49 7.20 -10.58
N TYR A 76 1.32 7.01 -11.17
CA TYR A 76 0.78 5.71 -11.54
C TYR A 76 1.12 5.37 -12.98
N ILE A 77 1.93 4.34 -13.21
CA ILE A 77 2.31 3.84 -14.54
C ILE A 77 1.48 2.59 -14.82
N PRO A 78 0.43 2.67 -15.67
CA PRO A 78 -0.39 1.51 -15.97
C PRO A 78 0.32 0.55 -16.92
N ASN A 79 0.03 -0.75 -16.77
CA ASN A 79 0.32 -1.72 -17.83
C ASN A 79 -0.69 -1.58 -18.99
N ALA A 80 -0.43 -2.30 -20.10
CA ALA A 80 -1.17 -2.11 -21.35
C ALA A 80 -2.68 -2.47 -21.25
N ASP A 81 -3.03 -3.42 -20.39
CA ASP A 81 -4.41 -3.89 -20.20
C ASP A 81 -5.11 -3.29 -18.96
N LEU A 82 -4.45 -2.37 -18.29
CA LEU A 82 -4.92 -1.68 -17.08
C LEU A 82 -5.27 -2.62 -15.91
N THR A 83 -4.58 -3.75 -15.81
CA THR A 83 -4.76 -4.71 -14.72
C THR A 83 -3.70 -4.57 -13.63
N GLY A 84 -2.65 -3.81 -13.90
CA GLY A 84 -1.55 -3.57 -12.97
C GLY A 84 -0.97 -2.17 -13.11
N VAL A 85 -0.35 -1.69 -12.05
CA VAL A 85 0.25 -0.37 -11.97
C VAL A 85 1.58 -0.41 -11.24
N ASP A 86 2.56 0.31 -11.77
CA ASP A 86 3.77 0.67 -11.04
C ASP A 86 3.58 2.07 -10.45
N ILE A 87 3.85 2.20 -9.16
CA ILE A 87 3.76 3.49 -8.48
C ILE A 87 5.17 4.01 -8.24
N ILE A 88 5.47 5.19 -8.77
CA ILE A 88 6.77 5.84 -8.56
C ILE A 88 6.61 7.00 -7.59
N GLY A 89 7.50 7.05 -6.60
CA GLY A 89 7.63 8.13 -5.65
C GLY A 89 9.09 8.54 -5.47
N CYS A 90 9.35 9.41 -4.50
CA CYS A 90 10.69 9.74 -4.09
C CYS A 90 11.32 8.58 -3.30
N PRO A 91 12.67 8.51 -3.19
CA PRO A 91 13.34 7.40 -2.51
C PRO A 91 13.28 7.49 -0.97
N ASN A 92 12.47 8.39 -0.42
CA ASN A 92 12.31 8.57 1.01
C ASN A 92 11.11 7.75 1.52
N GLY A 93 11.25 7.22 2.71
CA GLY A 93 10.23 6.41 3.33
C GLY A 93 10.83 5.39 4.28
N VAL A 94 10.02 4.48 4.75
CA VAL A 94 10.43 3.36 5.60
C VAL A 94 10.11 2.06 4.87
N ASP A 95 11.05 1.12 4.94
CA ASP A 95 10.94 -0.11 4.17
C ASP A 95 11.35 -1.34 4.97
N TRP A 96 10.88 -2.48 4.54
CA TRP A 96 11.29 -3.82 4.99
C TRP A 96 11.05 -4.82 3.88
N SER A 97 11.84 -5.90 3.86
CA SER A 97 11.60 -6.99 2.90
C SER A 97 10.48 -7.93 3.37
N VAL A 98 9.73 -8.45 2.41
CA VAL A 98 8.73 -9.51 2.59
C VAL A 98 9.14 -10.67 1.69
N ILE A 99 9.67 -11.75 2.28
CA ILE A 99 10.18 -12.90 1.54
C ILE A 99 9.34 -14.13 1.85
N HIS A 100 8.79 -14.75 0.83
CA HIS A 100 7.97 -15.95 0.99
C HIS A 100 8.85 -17.17 1.34
N ASP A 101 8.36 -17.96 2.31
CA ASP A 101 8.99 -19.20 2.75
C ASP A 101 7.91 -20.24 3.07
N GLY A 102 7.46 -20.97 2.06
CA GLY A 102 6.36 -21.93 2.18
C GLY A 102 5.02 -21.27 2.52
N ASP A 103 4.48 -21.59 3.67
CA ASP A 103 3.22 -21.04 4.20
C ASP A 103 3.42 -19.86 5.16
N ALA A 104 4.61 -19.25 5.11
CA ALA A 104 4.98 -18.09 5.92
C ALA A 104 5.64 -17.01 5.06
N VAL A 105 5.77 -15.82 5.64
CA VAL A 105 6.61 -14.74 5.13
C VAL A 105 7.65 -14.36 6.17
N LYS A 106 8.84 -14.04 5.73
CA LYS A 106 9.91 -13.43 6.53
C LYS A 106 9.90 -11.93 6.29
N LEU A 107 9.67 -11.17 7.35
CA LEU A 107 9.76 -9.72 7.37
C LEU A 107 11.16 -9.36 7.86
N ILE A 108 11.96 -8.73 7.00
CA ILE A 108 13.38 -8.45 7.27
C ILE A 108 13.60 -6.95 7.25
N LEU A 109 14.04 -6.40 8.39
CA LEU A 109 14.35 -4.98 8.54
C LEU A 109 15.76 -4.65 8.04
N GLU A 110 16.03 -3.37 7.83
CA GLU A 110 17.34 -2.86 7.38
C GLU A 110 18.50 -3.27 8.31
N ASP A 111 18.24 -3.35 9.62
CA ASP A 111 19.24 -3.78 10.61
C ASP A 111 19.45 -5.31 10.68
N GLY A 112 18.75 -6.07 9.82
CA GLY A 112 18.79 -7.53 9.76
C GLY A 112 17.84 -8.23 10.74
N TYR A 113 17.08 -7.49 11.56
CA TYR A 113 16.05 -8.10 12.39
C TYR A 113 15.03 -8.82 11.49
N THR A 114 14.70 -10.03 11.85
CA THR A 114 13.79 -10.87 11.05
C THR A 114 12.68 -11.44 11.92
N GLU A 115 11.45 -11.31 11.47
CA GLU A 115 10.27 -11.93 12.06
C GLU A 115 9.60 -12.84 11.03
N THR A 116 9.24 -14.06 11.45
CA THR A 116 8.50 -15.00 10.59
C THR A 116 7.03 -15.00 10.99
N VAL A 117 6.18 -14.76 10.02
CA VAL A 117 4.72 -14.63 10.20
C VAL A 117 4.03 -15.65 9.29
N ALA A 118 3.02 -16.36 9.79
CA ALA A 118 2.21 -17.23 8.94
C ALA A 118 1.55 -16.40 7.82
N LEU A 119 1.57 -16.90 6.60
CA LEU A 119 1.05 -16.16 5.44
C LEU A 119 -0.42 -15.72 5.62
N GLU A 120 -1.25 -16.58 6.22
CA GLU A 120 -2.66 -16.25 6.48
C GLU A 120 -2.82 -15.17 7.57
N GLU A 121 -1.94 -15.11 8.57
CA GLU A 121 -1.91 -14.03 9.55
C GLU A 121 -1.50 -12.71 8.88
N TYR A 122 -0.43 -12.72 8.08
CA TYR A 122 0.04 -11.58 7.32
C TYR A 122 -1.06 -11.04 6.40
N LYS A 123 -1.66 -11.91 5.59
CA LYS A 123 -2.75 -11.60 4.68
C LYS A 123 -3.96 -10.97 5.39
N THR A 124 -4.33 -11.51 6.55
CA THR A 124 -5.45 -10.97 7.35
C THR A 124 -5.19 -9.52 7.76
N GLU A 125 -3.98 -9.22 8.23
CA GLU A 125 -3.61 -7.86 8.61
C GLU A 125 -3.52 -6.91 7.40
N VAL A 126 -2.96 -7.37 6.30
CA VAL A 126 -2.92 -6.60 5.06
C VAL A 126 -4.33 -6.28 4.56
N PHE A 127 -5.22 -7.25 4.55
CA PHE A 127 -6.61 -7.02 4.14
C PHE A 127 -7.35 -6.06 5.07
N ARG A 128 -7.16 -6.19 6.39
CA ARG A 128 -7.73 -5.26 7.35
C ARG A 128 -7.29 -3.81 7.09
N PHE A 129 -6.00 -3.63 6.80
CA PHE A 129 -5.45 -2.31 6.48
C PHE A 129 -6.01 -1.77 5.16
N ALA A 130 -5.99 -2.58 4.10
CA ALA A 130 -6.54 -2.20 2.80
C ALA A 130 -8.03 -1.82 2.90
N ASP A 131 -8.83 -2.61 3.62
CA ASP A 131 -10.26 -2.32 3.84
C ASP A 131 -10.47 -0.98 4.56
N LYS A 132 -9.62 -0.65 5.53
CA LYS A 132 -9.66 0.64 6.22
C LYS A 132 -9.40 1.81 5.26
N ILE A 133 -8.40 1.66 4.39
CA ILE A 133 -8.06 2.69 3.39
C ILE A 133 -9.20 2.84 2.37
N GLU A 134 -9.72 1.74 1.83
CA GLU A 134 -10.83 1.75 0.87
C GLU A 134 -12.09 2.38 1.49
N ALA A 135 -12.43 2.03 2.73
CA ALA A 135 -13.57 2.60 3.44
C ALA A 135 -13.44 4.13 3.62
N PHE A 136 -12.23 4.66 3.78
CA PHE A 136 -12.02 6.10 3.82
C PHE A 136 -12.32 6.75 2.47
N TYR A 137 -11.86 6.17 1.35
CA TYR A 137 -12.22 6.63 0.00
C TYR A 137 -13.74 6.63 -0.19
N ASP A 138 -14.41 5.55 0.21
CA ASP A 138 -15.86 5.40 0.07
C ASP A 138 -16.66 6.41 0.92
N SER A 139 -16.07 6.89 2.01
CA SER A 139 -16.70 7.91 2.88
C SER A 139 -16.58 9.33 2.33
N CYS A 140 -15.73 9.55 1.32
CA CYS A 140 -15.48 10.85 0.71
C CYS A 140 -16.28 11.03 -0.58
N THR A 141 -16.27 12.26 -1.10
CA THR A 141 -16.81 12.55 -2.45
C THR A 141 -16.08 11.70 -3.50
N PRO A 142 -16.79 11.09 -4.46
CA PRO A 142 -16.18 10.34 -5.53
C PRO A 142 -15.10 11.16 -6.26
N LYS A 143 -13.98 10.50 -6.57
CA LYS A 143 -12.86 11.17 -7.22
C LYS A 143 -13.20 11.63 -8.63
N VAL A 144 -12.79 12.83 -8.96
CA VAL A 144 -12.86 13.37 -10.31
C VAL A 144 -11.75 12.73 -11.13
N MET A 145 -12.15 12.01 -12.18
CA MET A 145 -11.18 11.33 -13.05
C MET A 145 -10.30 12.36 -13.78
N PRO A 146 -8.98 12.12 -13.84
CA PRO A 146 -8.06 12.98 -14.60
C PRO A 146 -8.50 13.15 -16.05
N LYS A 147 -8.29 14.34 -16.59
CA LYS A 147 -8.58 14.63 -18.01
C LYS A 147 -7.53 14.02 -18.93
N ASP A 148 -6.27 14.01 -18.49
CA ASP A 148 -5.19 13.33 -19.20
C ASP A 148 -5.46 11.83 -19.24
N GLU A 149 -5.29 11.22 -20.40
CA GLU A 149 -5.59 9.80 -20.60
C GLU A 149 -4.62 8.90 -19.84
N TYR A 150 -3.35 9.26 -19.79
CA TYR A 150 -2.34 8.46 -19.10
C TYR A 150 -2.58 8.45 -17.58
N ASP A 151 -2.82 9.62 -17.00
CA ASP A 151 -3.12 9.74 -15.56
C ASP A 151 -4.41 9.01 -15.20
N ARG A 152 -5.44 9.12 -16.05
CA ARG A 152 -6.69 8.41 -15.88
C ARG A 152 -6.49 6.89 -15.92
N ASN A 153 -5.73 6.40 -16.89
CA ASN A 153 -5.43 4.99 -17.03
C ASN A 153 -4.61 4.47 -15.84
N GLY A 154 -3.67 5.26 -15.33
CA GLY A 154 -2.93 4.94 -14.11
C GLY A 154 -3.84 4.74 -12.90
N TYR A 155 -4.79 5.65 -12.70
CA TYR A 155 -5.75 5.56 -11.59
C TYR A 155 -6.74 4.39 -11.77
N LEU A 156 -7.19 4.11 -12.99
CA LEU A 156 -8.00 2.93 -13.29
C LEU A 156 -7.25 1.64 -13.01
N ALA A 157 -5.99 1.53 -13.46
CA ALA A 157 -5.14 0.37 -13.23
C ALA A 157 -4.87 0.15 -11.73
N PHE A 158 -4.68 1.22 -10.95
CA PHE A 158 -4.54 1.15 -9.49
C PHE A 158 -5.72 0.43 -8.84
N TRP A 159 -6.95 0.85 -9.14
CA TRP A 159 -8.13 0.23 -8.55
C TRP A 159 -8.45 -1.14 -9.12
N ASN A 160 -8.13 -1.40 -10.39
CA ASN A 160 -8.29 -2.72 -10.98
C ASN A 160 -7.37 -3.74 -10.31
N GLU A 161 -6.09 -3.39 -10.13
CA GLU A 161 -5.14 -4.25 -9.42
C GLU A 161 -5.54 -4.45 -7.96
N TRP A 162 -5.95 -3.37 -7.27
CA TRP A 162 -6.46 -3.44 -5.90
C TRP A 162 -7.60 -4.46 -5.77
N ARG A 163 -8.63 -4.33 -6.58
CA ARG A 163 -9.80 -5.22 -6.53
C ARG A 163 -9.44 -6.66 -6.83
N GLN A 164 -8.56 -6.89 -7.80
CA GLN A 164 -8.09 -8.23 -8.12
C GLN A 164 -7.35 -8.85 -6.93
N ARG A 165 -6.42 -8.13 -6.33
CA ARG A 165 -5.61 -8.63 -5.21
C ARG A 165 -6.41 -8.78 -3.94
N ARG A 166 -7.34 -7.87 -3.68
CA ARG A 166 -8.17 -7.91 -2.46
C ARG A 166 -9.33 -8.88 -2.56
N TYR A 167 -10.03 -8.90 -3.68
CA TYR A 167 -11.30 -9.62 -3.86
C TYR A 167 -11.25 -10.75 -4.88
N GLY A 168 -10.19 -10.87 -5.65
CA GLY A 168 -10.08 -11.86 -6.72
C GLY A 168 -10.98 -11.57 -7.93
N THR A 169 -11.49 -10.35 -8.06
CA THR A 169 -12.36 -9.94 -9.17
C THR A 169 -11.51 -9.30 -10.28
N ASN A 170 -11.63 -9.82 -11.49
CA ASN A 170 -11.11 -9.15 -12.67
C ASN A 170 -11.98 -7.92 -13.02
N PRO A 171 -11.38 -6.86 -13.57
CA PRO A 171 -12.09 -5.67 -14.02
C PRO A 171 -13.07 -5.97 -15.16
#